data_28b3febf69cf4122449fdb4883006486
#
_entry.id   28b3febf69cf4122449fdb4883006486
#
_cell.length_a   1.000
_cell.length_b   1.000
_cell.length_c   1.000
_cell.angle_alpha   90.00
_cell.angle_beta   90.00
_cell.angle_gamma   90.00
#
_symmetry.space_group_name_H-M   'P 1'
#
loop_
_entity.id
_entity.type
_entity.pdbx_description
1 polymer ?
#
loop_
_entity_poly.entity_id
_entity_poly.type
_entity_poly.pdbx_seq_one_letter_code
_entity_poly.pdbx_strand_id
1 'polypeptide(L)'
;MKALHVLLITLFFTVSHSYSQVEVNKISHNGRDRYITTTIGYPVPGVYIPMGQKEPSTVLNPDGTGVIQAEDLSKTKMNWGIECTEEGVPIFREGFNSASYTFWYRPNDSNDWVNSQFSIHFAKKKMFLMGERVKEYVDYNIQ
;
A
#
# COMPACT_ATOMS: atom_id res chain seq x y z
N MET A 1 -64.67 -3.68 -26.02
CA MET A 1 -63.30 -4.13 -26.22
C MET A 1 -62.41 -3.34 -25.27
N LYS A 2 -61.85 -3.99 -24.27
CA LYS A 2 -60.97 -3.38 -23.28
C LYS A 2 -59.55 -3.66 -23.68
N ALA A 3 -58.82 -2.64 -24.12
CA ALA A 3 -57.39 -2.72 -24.44
C ALA A 3 -56.61 -2.80 -23.12
N LEU A 4 -55.94 -3.91 -22.87
CA LEU A 4 -55.05 -4.14 -21.76
C LEU A 4 -53.67 -3.52 -22.08
N HIS A 5 -53.36 -2.38 -21.48
CA HIS A 5 -52.03 -1.77 -21.59
C HIS A 5 -51.11 -2.50 -20.61
N VAL A 6 -50.30 -3.40 -21.17
CA VAL A 6 -49.18 -3.99 -20.43
C VAL A 6 -48.05 -2.98 -20.38
N LEU A 7 -47.88 -2.31 -19.22
CA LEU A 7 -46.75 -1.44 -18.96
C LEU A 7 -45.55 -2.30 -18.63
N LEU A 8 -44.66 -2.50 -19.63
CA LEU A 8 -43.40 -3.20 -19.45
C LEU A 8 -42.41 -2.25 -18.74
N ILE A 9 -42.35 -2.37 -17.41
CA ILE A 9 -41.35 -1.68 -16.62
C ILE A 9 -40.00 -2.39 -16.80
N THR A 10 -39.20 -1.90 -17.72
CA THR A 10 -37.80 -2.33 -17.88
C THR A 10 -37.00 -1.77 -16.72
N LEU A 11 -36.79 -2.57 -15.69
CA LEU A 11 -35.92 -2.23 -14.56
C LEU A 11 -34.48 -2.30 -15.04
N PHE A 12 -33.91 -1.17 -15.46
CA PHE A 12 -32.48 -1.03 -15.69
C PHE A 12 -31.76 -1.15 -14.36
N PHE A 13 -31.27 -2.33 -14.03
CA PHE A 13 -30.26 -2.52 -13.02
C PHE A 13 -28.96 -1.89 -13.55
N THR A 14 -28.73 -0.62 -13.23
CA THR A 14 -27.41 -0.02 -13.34
C THR A 14 -26.55 -0.64 -12.26
N VAL A 15 -25.78 -1.67 -12.62
CA VAL A 15 -24.72 -2.19 -11.78
C VAL A 15 -23.65 -1.11 -11.73
N SER A 16 -23.73 -0.26 -10.71
CA SER A 16 -22.67 0.68 -10.40
C SER A 16 -21.47 -0.13 -9.94
N HIS A 17 -20.53 -0.37 -10.83
CA HIS A 17 -19.22 -0.87 -10.44
C HIS A 17 -18.55 0.26 -9.64
N SER A 18 -18.67 0.17 -8.32
CA SER A 18 -17.94 1.02 -7.40
C SER A 18 -16.47 0.60 -7.49
N TYR A 19 -15.74 1.20 -8.43
CA TYR A 19 -14.29 1.14 -8.36
C TYR A 19 -13.91 1.91 -7.10
N SER A 20 -13.46 1.20 -6.08
CA SER A 20 -12.83 1.83 -4.92
C SER A 20 -11.66 2.65 -5.45
N GLN A 21 -11.80 3.98 -5.44
CA GLN A 21 -10.72 4.85 -5.81
C GLN A 21 -9.57 4.61 -4.84
N VAL A 22 -8.40 4.28 -5.38
CA VAL A 22 -7.18 4.15 -4.60
C VAL A 22 -6.87 5.53 -4.03
N GLU A 23 -6.70 5.61 -2.71
CA GLU A 23 -6.31 6.86 -2.06
C GLU A 23 -4.87 7.19 -2.41
N VAL A 24 -4.66 8.40 -2.95
CA VAL A 24 -3.36 8.91 -3.36
C VAL A 24 -3.08 10.20 -2.60
N ASN A 25 -1.92 10.26 -1.96
CA ASN A 25 -1.45 11.44 -1.27
C ASN A 25 -0.25 12.05 -2.00
N LYS A 26 -0.31 13.36 -2.21
CA LYS A 26 0.80 14.13 -2.77
C LYS A 26 1.76 14.51 -1.67
N ILE A 27 3.04 14.28 -1.90
CA ILE A 27 4.14 14.69 -1.02
C ILE A 27 5.14 15.53 -1.79
N SER A 28 5.94 16.35 -1.10
CA SER A 28 7.05 17.09 -1.69
C SER A 28 8.37 16.59 -1.12
N HIS A 29 9.34 16.34 -1.98
CA HIS A 29 10.69 15.96 -1.61
C HIS A 29 11.70 16.64 -2.55
N ASN A 30 12.62 17.41 -1.98
CA ASN A 30 13.64 18.17 -2.74
C ASN A 30 13.02 19.04 -3.87
N GLY A 31 11.91 19.73 -3.57
CA GLY A 31 11.21 20.60 -4.52
C GLY A 31 10.50 19.86 -5.65
N ARG A 32 10.33 18.55 -5.56
CA ARG A 32 9.60 17.73 -6.54
C ARG A 32 8.38 17.09 -5.90
N ASP A 33 7.29 17.11 -6.64
CA ASP A 33 6.07 16.41 -6.26
C ASP A 33 6.25 14.91 -6.48
N ARG A 34 5.78 14.15 -5.49
CA ARG A 34 5.66 12.69 -5.52
C ARG A 34 4.28 12.29 -5.08
N TYR A 35 3.85 11.14 -5.47
CA TYR A 35 2.55 10.58 -5.10
C TYR A 35 2.75 9.25 -4.41
N ILE A 36 2.01 9.01 -3.35
CA ILE A 36 2.10 7.79 -2.55
C ILE A 36 0.72 7.22 -2.27
N THR A 37 0.66 5.92 -2.13
CA THR A 37 -0.54 5.17 -1.76
C THR A 37 -0.20 4.07 -0.76
N THR A 38 -1.16 3.67 0.05
CA THR A 38 -1.04 2.49 0.92
C THR A 38 -1.54 1.21 0.26
N THR A 39 -2.10 1.32 -0.95
CA THR A 39 -2.76 0.22 -1.67
C THR A 39 -2.06 -0.03 -3.00
N ILE A 40 -1.38 -1.15 -3.12
CA ILE A 40 -0.65 -1.56 -4.34
C ILE A 40 -1.09 -2.91 -4.90
N GLY A 41 -2.22 -3.45 -4.44
CA GLY A 41 -2.69 -4.79 -4.82
C GLY A 41 -2.09 -5.93 -3.98
N TYR A 42 -1.20 -5.62 -3.05
CA TYR A 42 -0.62 -6.55 -2.08
C TYR A 42 -0.85 -6.03 -0.66
N PRO A 43 -0.99 -6.92 0.35
CA PRO A 43 -1.28 -6.52 1.73
C PRO A 43 -0.01 -6.01 2.44
N VAL A 44 0.46 -4.82 2.07
CA VAL A 44 1.67 -4.17 2.62
C VAL A 44 1.56 -3.86 4.12
N PRO A 45 0.41 -3.37 4.65
CA PRO A 45 0.26 -3.13 6.06
C PRO A 45 0.55 -4.37 6.90
N GLY A 46 1.21 -4.20 8.03
CA GLY A 46 1.56 -5.29 8.93
C GLY A 46 2.80 -5.00 9.76
N VAL A 47 3.35 -6.05 10.34
CA VAL A 47 4.48 -6.01 11.27
C VAL A 47 5.71 -6.59 10.58
N TYR A 48 6.83 -5.87 10.65
CA TYR A 48 8.10 -6.26 10.05
C TYR A 48 9.14 -6.46 11.15
N ILE A 49 9.67 -7.68 11.25
CA ILE A 49 10.64 -8.09 12.28
C ILE A 49 11.97 -8.39 11.59
N PRO A 50 13.09 -7.74 11.99
CA PRO A 50 14.41 -8.08 11.49
C PRO A 50 14.81 -9.52 11.84
N MET A 51 15.60 -10.14 10.96
CA MET A 51 16.08 -11.50 11.19
C MET A 51 16.82 -11.61 12.54
N GLY A 52 16.48 -12.63 13.32
CA GLY A 52 17.07 -12.87 14.63
C GLY A 52 16.55 -11.99 15.76
N GLN A 53 15.63 -11.08 15.49
CA GLN A 53 14.96 -10.27 16.50
C GLN A 53 13.57 -10.80 16.82
N LYS A 54 13.03 -10.43 17.98
CA LYS A 54 11.65 -10.77 18.39
C LYS A 54 10.72 -9.57 18.30
N GLU A 55 11.29 -8.37 18.34
CA GLU A 55 10.55 -7.12 18.35
C GLU A 55 10.50 -6.52 16.93
N PRO A 56 9.37 -5.93 16.54
CA PRO A 56 9.24 -5.28 15.26
C PRO A 56 10.09 -4.02 15.16
N SER A 57 10.74 -3.82 14.01
CA SER A 57 11.37 -2.56 13.65
C SER A 57 10.40 -1.59 12.98
N THR A 58 9.37 -2.11 12.36
CA THR A 58 8.40 -1.31 11.59
C THR A 58 7.01 -1.91 11.71
N VAL A 59 6.03 -1.06 11.94
CA VAL A 59 4.61 -1.39 11.91
C VAL A 59 3.93 -0.43 10.94
N LEU A 60 3.22 -0.97 9.95
CA LEU A 60 2.47 -0.20 8.96
C LEU A 60 0.97 -0.42 9.15
N ASN A 61 0.23 0.66 9.35
CA ASN A 61 -1.23 0.63 9.43
C ASN A 61 -1.85 0.93 8.06
N PRO A 62 -3.03 0.39 7.74
CA PRO A 62 -3.69 0.61 6.46
C PRO A 62 -4.04 2.07 6.15
N ASP A 63 -4.18 2.91 7.17
CA ASP A 63 -4.51 4.33 7.07
C ASP A 63 -3.31 5.24 6.73
N GLY A 64 -2.13 4.66 6.48
CA GLY A 64 -0.91 5.41 6.17
C GLY A 64 -0.16 5.91 7.41
N THR A 65 -0.59 5.54 8.60
CA THR A 65 0.20 5.73 9.83
C THR A 65 1.07 4.52 10.13
N GLY A 66 2.04 4.68 11.00
CA GLY A 66 2.89 3.56 11.41
C GLY A 66 3.85 3.93 12.52
N VAL A 67 4.74 2.99 12.82
CA VAL A 67 5.84 3.16 13.79
C VAL A 67 7.12 2.63 13.16
N ILE A 68 8.19 3.40 13.28
CA ILE A 68 9.54 3.02 12.85
C ILE A 68 10.50 3.05 14.03
N GLN A 69 11.40 2.08 14.09
CA GLN A 69 12.48 2.03 15.07
C GLN A 69 13.76 2.63 14.48
N ALA A 70 14.35 3.57 15.19
CA ALA A 70 15.65 4.15 14.85
C ALA A 70 16.81 3.23 15.28
N GLU A 71 18.04 3.58 14.87
CA GLU A 71 19.23 2.80 15.22
C GLU A 71 19.48 2.72 16.74
N ASP A 72 19.08 3.75 17.49
CA ASP A 72 19.16 3.78 18.95
C ASP A 72 18.05 3.01 19.66
N LEU A 73 17.24 2.24 18.90
CA LEU A 73 16.11 1.46 19.33
C LEU A 73 14.89 2.28 19.77
N SER A 74 14.93 3.60 19.69
CA SER A 74 13.76 4.45 19.91
C SER A 74 12.71 4.21 18.85
N LYS A 75 11.43 4.31 19.23
CA LYS A 75 10.30 4.14 18.31
C LYS A 75 9.61 5.48 18.08
N THR A 76 9.40 5.81 16.82
CA THR A 76 8.76 7.06 16.40
C THR A 76 7.54 6.75 15.53
N LYS A 77 6.44 7.46 15.78
CA LYS A 77 5.28 7.42 14.89
C LYS A 77 5.64 8.09 13.57
N MET A 78 5.05 7.61 12.48
CA MET A 78 5.28 8.11 11.13
C MET A 78 4.04 8.06 10.27
N ASN A 79 4.08 8.78 9.15
CA ASN A 79 3.23 8.54 7.99
C ASN A 79 4.03 7.81 6.93
N TRP A 80 3.38 6.99 6.12
CA TRP A 80 4.03 6.19 5.09
C TRP A 80 3.17 5.99 3.85
N GLY A 81 3.82 5.61 2.76
CA GLY A 81 3.18 5.18 1.53
C GLY A 81 4.19 4.62 0.53
N ILE A 82 3.68 3.96 -0.48
CA ILE A 82 4.44 3.42 -1.62
C ILE A 82 4.32 4.38 -2.80
N GLU A 83 5.42 4.66 -3.48
CA GLU A 83 5.41 5.55 -4.64
C GLU A 83 4.51 5.03 -5.75
N CYS A 84 3.68 5.93 -6.27
CA CYS A 84 2.75 5.66 -7.36
C CYS A 84 2.68 6.86 -8.31
N THR A 85 1.96 6.71 -9.41
CA THR A 85 1.58 7.82 -10.27
C THR A 85 0.50 8.69 -9.62
N GLU A 86 0.20 9.84 -10.18
CA GLU A 86 -0.91 10.70 -9.73
C GLU A 86 -2.26 9.96 -9.76
N GLU A 87 -2.42 9.01 -10.67
CA GLU A 87 -3.63 8.17 -10.82
C GLU A 87 -3.65 6.98 -9.83
N GLY A 88 -2.59 6.79 -9.03
CA GLY A 88 -2.51 5.72 -8.06
C GLY A 88 -1.94 4.40 -8.57
N VAL A 89 -1.32 4.41 -9.75
CA VAL A 89 -0.64 3.22 -10.29
C VAL A 89 0.71 3.04 -9.60
N PRO A 90 0.98 1.92 -8.92
CA PRO A 90 2.24 1.70 -8.23
C PRO A 90 3.43 1.73 -9.19
N ILE A 91 4.52 2.39 -8.78
CA ILE A 91 5.77 2.43 -9.52
C ILE A 91 6.72 1.42 -8.90
N PHE A 92 7.18 0.46 -9.70
CA PHE A 92 8.05 -0.60 -9.22
C PHE A 92 9.06 -1.04 -10.28
N ARG A 93 10.08 -1.74 -9.83
CA ARG A 93 11.09 -2.38 -10.66
C ARG A 93 10.92 -3.89 -10.56
N GLU A 94 10.71 -4.53 -11.70
CA GLU A 94 10.64 -5.99 -11.77
C GLU A 94 12.02 -6.62 -11.57
N GLY A 95 12.05 -7.73 -10.81
CA GLY A 95 13.16 -8.64 -10.67
C GLY A 95 12.72 -10.07 -11.01
N PHE A 96 13.62 -11.01 -10.92
CA PHE A 96 13.27 -12.44 -11.09
C PHE A 96 12.43 -12.91 -9.89
N ASN A 97 11.14 -13.16 -10.11
CA ASN A 97 10.16 -13.50 -9.06
C ASN A 97 10.08 -12.48 -7.91
N SER A 98 10.33 -11.20 -8.21
CA SER A 98 10.27 -10.13 -7.22
C SER A 98 9.84 -8.82 -7.84
N ALA A 99 9.41 -7.88 -6.98
CA ALA A 99 9.20 -6.49 -7.32
C ALA A 99 9.78 -5.61 -6.21
N SER A 100 10.37 -4.48 -6.59
CA SER A 100 10.93 -3.50 -5.67
C SER A 100 10.26 -2.16 -5.88
N TYR A 101 9.79 -1.57 -4.79
CA TYR A 101 9.06 -0.32 -4.73
C TYR A 101 9.84 0.72 -3.95
N THR A 102 9.59 2.00 -4.17
CA THR A 102 10.05 3.07 -3.28
C THR A 102 9.05 3.24 -2.15
N PHE A 103 9.51 3.05 -0.94
CA PHE A 103 8.77 3.29 0.29
C PHE A 103 9.10 4.70 0.79
N TRP A 104 8.09 5.52 0.98
CA TRP A 104 8.21 6.86 1.54
C TRP A 104 7.66 6.89 2.95
N TYR A 105 8.38 7.53 3.86
CA TYR A 105 7.92 7.75 5.21
C TYR A 105 8.38 9.10 5.76
N ARG A 106 7.61 9.62 6.69
CA ARG A 106 7.92 10.86 7.40
C ARG A 106 7.70 10.64 8.89
N PRO A 107 8.75 10.60 9.72
CA PRO A 107 8.62 10.59 11.17
C PRO A 107 7.85 11.82 11.66
N ASN A 108 7.05 11.69 12.71
CA ASN A 108 6.23 12.78 13.22
C ASN A 108 7.06 13.93 13.85
N ASP A 109 8.30 13.65 14.20
CA ASP A 109 9.28 14.62 14.69
C ASP A 109 10.10 15.30 13.58
N SER A 110 9.79 15.00 12.32
CA SER A 110 10.44 15.56 11.13
C SER A 110 9.41 16.14 10.15
N ASN A 111 9.84 17.18 9.43
CA ASN A 111 9.07 17.72 8.31
C ASN A 111 9.44 17.10 6.96
N ASP A 112 10.50 16.29 6.93
CA ASP A 112 11.07 15.77 5.71
C ASP A 112 10.61 14.33 5.44
N TRP A 113 10.23 14.07 4.19
CA TRP A 113 10.01 12.73 3.69
C TRP A 113 11.33 12.06 3.36
N VAL A 114 11.46 10.82 3.78
CA VAL A 114 12.62 9.95 3.54
C VAL A 114 12.17 8.75 2.73
N ASN A 115 13.02 8.23 1.88
CA ASN A 115 12.71 7.03 1.12
C ASN A 115 13.59 5.84 1.52
N SER A 116 13.04 4.67 1.32
CA SER A 116 13.68 3.38 1.48
C SER A 116 13.13 2.41 0.44
N GLN A 117 13.65 1.20 0.41
CA GLN A 117 13.17 0.16 -0.48
C GLN A 117 12.18 -0.75 0.25
N PHE A 118 11.07 -1.03 -0.43
CA PHE A 118 10.16 -2.11 -0.11
C PHE A 118 10.22 -3.17 -1.20
N SER A 119 10.25 -4.45 -0.86
CA SER A 119 10.29 -5.52 -1.85
C SER A 119 9.34 -6.66 -1.54
N ILE A 120 8.86 -7.29 -2.61
CA ILE A 120 8.02 -8.49 -2.57
C ILE A 120 8.76 -9.61 -3.29
N HIS A 121 8.88 -10.77 -2.67
CA HIS A 121 9.40 -11.98 -3.26
C HIS A 121 8.24 -12.95 -3.49
N PHE A 122 7.78 -13.05 -4.72
CA PHE A 122 6.56 -13.78 -5.07
C PHE A 122 6.65 -15.29 -4.78
N ALA A 123 7.75 -15.92 -5.19
CA ALA A 123 7.94 -17.36 -4.96
C ALA A 123 7.97 -17.73 -3.47
N LYS A 124 8.51 -16.84 -2.62
CA LYS A 124 8.59 -17.03 -1.18
C LYS A 124 7.37 -16.51 -0.43
N LYS A 125 6.48 -15.77 -1.10
CA LYS A 125 5.34 -15.05 -0.49
C LYS A 125 5.77 -14.19 0.69
N LYS A 126 6.87 -13.44 0.53
CA LYS A 126 7.47 -12.63 1.58
C LYS A 126 7.60 -11.17 1.17
N MET A 127 7.42 -10.29 2.14
CA MET A 127 7.58 -8.86 2.01
C MET A 127 8.65 -8.37 2.96
N PHE A 128 9.49 -7.45 2.49
CA PHE A 128 10.65 -6.94 3.22
C PHE A 128 10.65 -5.42 3.25
N LEU A 129 10.75 -4.88 4.44
CA LEU A 129 10.98 -3.48 4.73
C LEU A 129 11.71 -3.36 6.07
N MET A 130 13.03 -3.13 6.06
CA MET A 130 13.84 -3.13 7.30
C MET A 130 13.58 -4.37 8.18
N GLY A 131 13.29 -5.49 7.54
CA GLY A 131 12.91 -6.74 8.19
C GLY A 131 11.96 -7.53 7.31
N GLU A 132 11.54 -8.69 7.80
CA GLU A 132 10.59 -9.57 7.13
C GLU A 132 9.21 -9.45 7.77
N ARG A 133 8.17 -9.40 6.97
CA ARG A 133 6.80 -9.46 7.46
C ARG A 133 6.50 -10.84 8.05
N VAL A 134 6.06 -10.87 9.29
CA VAL A 134 5.88 -12.09 10.10
C VAL A 134 4.71 -12.94 9.62
N LYS A 135 3.67 -12.31 9.08
CA LYS A 135 2.51 -13.04 8.58
C LYS A 135 2.68 -13.34 7.11
N GLU A 136 2.49 -14.59 6.72
CA GLU A 136 2.35 -14.95 5.32
C GLU A 136 1.24 -14.11 4.68
N TYR A 137 1.52 -13.57 3.51
CA TYR A 137 0.50 -12.93 2.72
C TYR A 137 -0.06 -13.90 1.69
N VAL A 138 -1.34 -13.76 1.40
CA VAL A 138 -1.97 -14.44 0.28
C VAL A 138 -1.89 -13.50 -0.92
N ASP A 139 -1.34 -13.99 -2.02
CA ASP A 139 -1.35 -13.25 -3.26
C ASP A 139 -2.74 -13.36 -3.90
N TYR A 140 -3.50 -12.30 -3.83
CA TYR A 140 -4.85 -12.24 -4.41
C TYR A 140 -4.82 -12.00 -5.94
N ASN A 141 -3.66 -11.73 -6.51
CA ASN A 141 -3.52 -11.41 -7.93
C ASN A 141 -3.15 -12.61 -8.80
N ILE A 142 -2.95 -13.79 -8.20
CA ILE A 142 -2.76 -15.04 -8.92
C ILE A 142 -4.11 -15.76 -8.96
N GLN A 143 -5.00 -15.27 -9.77
CA GLN A 143 -6.16 -16.03 -10.27
C GLN A 143 -6.16 -16.02 -11.79
#